data_eb45c1e4bb7d65246bfe99e71bd60442
#
_entry.id   eb45c1e4bb7d65246bfe99e71bd60442
#
_cell.length_a   1.000
_cell.length_b   1.000
_cell.length_c   1.000
_cell.angle_alpha   90.00
_cell.angle_beta   90.00
_cell.angle_gamma   90.00
#
_symmetry.space_group_name_H-M   'P 1'
#
loop_
_entity.id
_entity.type
_entity.pdbx_description
1 polymer ?
#
loop_
_entity_poly.entity_id
_entity_poly.type
_entity_poly.pdbx_seq_one_letter_code
_entity_poly.pdbx_strand_id
1 'polypeptide(L)'
;MDQTILNLDENLTDQATKKMLQNVVDRKKKYEYLKKKHLWTTIVSITLGFMLVGYLYYFFVKPHSYSFLDMATSFFGHSQSLFYCLAVVGAYGYMLILKKKTDKAEKEYHALRCEIVDRSKDLWKHENAWRERHTVFQVMKETYDINLYHENK
;
A
#
# COMPACT_ATOMS: atom_id res chain seq x y z
N MET A 1 -21.22 6.98 1.20
CA MET A 1 -20.59 8.28 1.40
C MET A 1 -20.32 8.44 2.89
N ASP A 2 -19.14 8.90 3.25
CA ASP A 2 -18.76 9.03 4.67
C ASP A 2 -19.58 10.17 5.31
N GLN A 3 -20.08 9.99 6.54
CA GLN A 3 -20.95 10.98 7.17
C GLN A 3 -20.29 12.35 7.32
N THR A 4 -18.99 12.39 7.55
CA THR A 4 -18.23 13.64 7.66
C THR A 4 -18.26 14.46 6.37
N ILE A 5 -18.22 13.80 5.19
CA ILE A 5 -18.29 14.47 3.89
C ILE A 5 -19.73 14.89 3.56
N LEU A 6 -20.74 14.10 4.00
CA LEU A 6 -22.14 14.46 3.84
C LEU A 6 -22.51 15.70 4.63
N ASN A 7 -21.97 15.85 5.83
CA ASN A 7 -22.22 16.98 6.74
C ASN A 7 -21.49 18.27 6.35
N LEU A 8 -20.68 18.27 5.28
CA LEU A 8 -20.15 19.51 4.74
C LEU A 8 -21.29 20.39 4.22
N ASP A 9 -21.22 21.69 4.54
CA ASP A 9 -22.27 22.66 4.21
C ASP A 9 -22.52 22.65 2.68
N GLU A 10 -23.80 22.49 2.30
CA GLU A 10 -24.22 22.45 0.90
C GLU A 10 -24.02 23.79 0.19
N ASN A 11 -24.01 24.89 0.95
CA ASN A 11 -23.72 26.22 0.40
C ASN A 11 -22.24 26.39 0.03
N LEU A 12 -21.35 25.61 0.66
CA LEU A 12 -19.90 25.70 0.46
C LEU A 12 -19.36 24.65 -0.49
N THR A 13 -20.03 23.50 -0.61
CA THR A 13 -19.50 22.37 -1.36
C THR A 13 -20.59 21.70 -2.16
N ASP A 14 -20.53 21.84 -3.47
CA ASP A 14 -21.43 21.19 -4.43
C ASP A 14 -21.37 19.66 -4.30
N GLN A 15 -22.45 18.98 -4.66
CA GLN A 15 -22.57 17.52 -4.58
C GLN A 15 -21.52 16.81 -5.44
N ALA A 16 -21.11 17.40 -6.58
CA ALA A 16 -20.05 16.90 -7.42
C ALA A 16 -18.70 16.94 -6.69
N THR A 17 -18.42 18.03 -5.99
CA THR A 17 -17.20 18.22 -5.18
C THR A 17 -17.17 17.25 -4.00
N LYS A 18 -18.30 17.06 -3.30
CA LYS A 18 -18.42 16.04 -2.23
C LYS A 18 -18.09 14.64 -2.74
N LYS A 19 -18.54 14.29 -3.94
CA LYS A 19 -18.23 13.00 -4.57
C LYS A 19 -16.75 12.86 -4.94
N MET A 20 -16.11 13.92 -5.42
CA MET A 20 -14.66 13.92 -5.67
C MET A 20 -13.86 13.73 -4.37
N LEU A 21 -14.21 14.45 -3.31
CA LEU A 21 -13.59 14.29 -1.98
C LEU A 21 -13.75 12.87 -1.46
N GLN A 22 -14.96 12.27 -1.61
CA GLN A 22 -15.17 10.87 -1.24
C GLN A 22 -14.26 9.91 -2.02
N ASN A 23 -14.14 10.11 -3.32
CA ASN A 23 -13.28 9.28 -4.16
C ASN A 23 -11.82 9.34 -3.71
N VAL A 24 -11.31 10.50 -3.29
CA VAL A 24 -9.94 10.63 -2.75
C VAL A 24 -9.80 9.85 -1.44
N VAL A 25 -10.78 9.95 -0.54
CA VAL A 25 -10.78 9.20 0.73
C VAL A 25 -10.77 7.70 0.45
N ASP A 26 -11.59 7.22 -0.48
CA ASP A 26 -11.66 5.80 -0.84
C ASP A 26 -10.34 5.30 -1.44
N ARG A 27 -9.69 6.12 -2.31
CA ARG A 27 -8.37 5.83 -2.87
C ARG A 27 -7.29 5.78 -1.79
N LYS A 28 -7.31 6.71 -0.83
CA LYS A 28 -6.39 6.70 0.30
C LYS A 28 -6.57 5.47 1.17
N LYS A 29 -7.79 5.14 1.57
CA LYS A 29 -8.12 3.93 2.35
C LYS A 29 -7.61 2.66 1.65
N LYS A 30 -7.82 2.56 0.33
CA LYS A 30 -7.32 1.44 -0.49
C LYS A 30 -5.78 1.38 -0.50
N TYR A 31 -5.10 2.50 -0.68
CA TYR A 31 -3.65 2.58 -0.63
C TYR A 31 -3.09 2.15 0.73
N GLU A 32 -3.64 2.69 1.83
CA GLU A 32 -3.21 2.35 3.18
C GLU A 32 -3.42 0.86 3.51
N TYR A 33 -4.55 0.30 3.09
CA TYR A 33 -4.81 -1.13 3.24
C TYR A 33 -3.78 -1.98 2.50
N LEU A 34 -3.49 -1.64 1.23
CA LEU A 34 -2.49 -2.37 0.44
C LEU A 34 -1.08 -2.19 1.01
N LYS A 35 -0.73 -1.01 1.50
CA LYS A 35 0.55 -0.71 2.16
C LYS A 35 0.76 -1.56 3.41
N LYS A 36 -0.25 -1.64 4.28
CA LYS A 36 -0.21 -2.51 5.47
C LYS A 36 -0.05 -3.98 5.08
N LYS A 37 -0.83 -4.43 4.10
CA LYS A 37 -0.76 -5.81 3.60
C LYS A 37 0.61 -6.13 3.00
N HIS A 38 1.19 -5.23 2.21
CA HIS A 38 2.54 -5.36 1.66
C HIS A 38 3.60 -5.46 2.78
N LEU A 39 3.52 -4.60 3.80
CA LEU A 39 4.45 -4.63 4.95
C LEU A 39 4.42 -6.01 5.63
N TRP A 40 3.23 -6.50 5.97
CA TRP A 40 3.08 -7.83 6.60
C TRP A 40 3.62 -8.96 5.72
N THR A 41 3.31 -8.94 4.42
CA THR A 41 3.82 -9.95 3.48
C THR A 41 5.34 -9.88 3.38
N THR A 42 5.94 -8.70 3.42
CA THR A 42 7.39 -8.51 3.41
C THR A 42 8.04 -9.13 4.65
N ILE A 43 7.49 -8.87 5.83
CA ILE A 43 7.99 -9.45 7.09
C ILE A 43 7.91 -10.98 7.04
N VAL A 44 6.78 -11.53 6.61
CA VAL A 44 6.59 -12.99 6.47
C VAL A 44 7.59 -13.59 5.48
N SER A 45 7.79 -12.96 4.32
CA SER A 45 8.75 -13.44 3.31
C SER A 45 10.18 -13.44 3.82
N ILE A 46 10.59 -12.41 4.55
CA ILE A 46 11.92 -12.32 5.16
C ILE A 46 12.09 -13.41 6.22
N THR A 47 11.09 -13.60 7.08
CA THR A 47 11.13 -14.63 8.13
C THR A 47 11.24 -16.03 7.54
N LEU A 48 10.45 -16.34 6.49
CA LEU A 48 10.55 -17.61 5.78
C LEU A 48 11.91 -17.80 5.13
N GLY A 49 12.50 -16.73 4.57
CA GLY A 49 13.87 -16.77 4.01
C GLY A 49 14.90 -17.13 5.06
N PHE A 50 14.87 -16.51 6.24
CA PHE A 50 15.77 -16.85 7.35
C PHE A 50 15.56 -18.27 7.85
N MET A 51 14.32 -18.73 7.96
CA MET A 51 14.02 -20.12 8.32
C MET A 51 14.60 -21.11 7.29
N LEU A 52 14.48 -20.82 6.00
CA LEU A 52 15.05 -21.65 4.95
C LEU A 52 16.57 -21.72 5.05
N VAL A 53 17.26 -20.58 5.24
CA VAL A 53 18.72 -20.56 5.40
C VAL A 53 19.17 -21.38 6.62
N GLY A 54 18.48 -21.22 7.76
CA GLY A 54 18.74 -22.01 8.97
C GLY A 54 18.51 -23.51 8.75
N TYR A 55 17.43 -23.87 8.06
CA TYR A 55 17.12 -25.25 7.70
C TYR A 55 18.20 -25.85 6.80
N LEU A 56 18.61 -25.15 5.73
CA LEU A 56 19.66 -25.61 4.82
C LEU A 56 20.99 -25.79 5.55
N TYR A 57 21.36 -24.84 6.40
CA TYR A 57 22.58 -24.92 7.17
C TYR A 57 22.59 -26.14 8.11
N TYR A 58 21.53 -26.34 8.88
CA TYR A 58 21.48 -27.39 9.90
C TYR A 58 21.37 -28.78 9.28
N PHE A 59 20.57 -28.97 8.25
CA PHE A 59 20.31 -30.30 7.67
C PHE A 59 21.27 -30.69 6.54
N PHE A 60 21.84 -29.74 5.81
CA PHE A 60 22.66 -30.04 4.65
C PHE A 60 24.12 -29.60 4.79
N VAL A 61 24.37 -28.38 5.25
CA VAL A 61 25.75 -27.85 5.32
C VAL A 61 26.53 -28.50 6.47
N LYS A 62 25.96 -28.53 7.66
CA LYS A 62 26.63 -29.05 8.86
C LYS A 62 26.99 -30.53 8.76
N PRO A 63 26.12 -31.46 8.32
CA PRO A 63 26.45 -32.89 8.25
C PRO A 63 27.31 -33.24 7.03
N HIS A 64 27.27 -32.50 5.94
CA HIS A 64 27.97 -32.80 4.69
C HIS A 64 29.09 -31.78 4.34
N SER A 65 29.70 -31.19 5.37
CA SER A 65 30.71 -30.12 5.20
C SER A 65 31.96 -30.52 4.40
N TYR A 66 32.20 -31.81 4.22
CA TYR A 66 33.40 -32.34 3.48
C TYR A 66 33.13 -32.66 2.02
N SER A 67 31.87 -32.74 1.55
CA SER A 67 31.58 -33.14 0.19
C SER A 67 30.38 -32.35 -0.35
N PHE A 68 30.63 -31.54 -1.37
CA PHE A 68 29.59 -30.80 -2.09
C PHE A 68 28.57 -31.70 -2.80
N LEU A 69 29.07 -32.83 -3.38
CA LEU A 69 28.24 -33.81 -4.07
C LEU A 69 27.26 -34.49 -3.12
N ASP A 70 27.70 -34.87 -1.92
CA ASP A 70 26.83 -35.49 -0.93
C ASP A 70 25.80 -34.50 -0.39
N MET A 71 26.16 -33.23 -0.24
CA MET A 71 25.21 -32.17 0.13
C MET A 71 24.15 -31.99 -0.94
N ALA A 72 24.54 -31.95 -2.23
CA ALA A 72 23.61 -31.79 -3.35
C ALA A 72 22.68 -33.01 -3.49
N THR A 73 23.21 -34.23 -3.45
CA THR A 73 22.38 -35.46 -3.53
C THR A 73 21.42 -35.58 -2.38
N SER A 74 21.85 -35.21 -1.14
CA SER A 74 20.98 -35.15 0.02
C SER A 74 19.87 -34.12 -0.15
N PHE A 75 20.16 -32.92 -0.63
CA PHE A 75 19.16 -31.89 -0.88
C PHE A 75 18.07 -32.32 -1.89
N PHE A 76 18.47 -32.87 -3.01
CA PHE A 76 17.51 -33.35 -4.04
C PHE A 76 16.79 -34.64 -3.63
N GLY A 77 17.38 -35.46 -2.77
CA GLY A 77 16.77 -36.65 -2.21
C GLY A 77 15.63 -36.39 -1.21
N HIS A 78 15.60 -35.16 -0.63
CA HIS A 78 14.56 -34.76 0.32
C HIS A 78 13.50 -33.88 -0.37
N SER A 79 12.37 -34.47 -0.74
CA SER A 79 11.24 -33.72 -1.37
C SER A 79 10.76 -32.53 -0.53
N GLN A 80 10.89 -32.59 0.80
CA GLN A 80 10.54 -31.48 1.68
C GLN A 80 11.36 -30.21 1.42
N SER A 81 12.64 -30.35 1.06
CA SER A 81 13.52 -29.22 0.76
C SER A 81 13.04 -28.42 -0.45
N LEU A 82 12.55 -29.10 -1.49
CA LEU A 82 11.99 -28.48 -2.67
C LEU A 82 10.67 -27.73 -2.35
N PHE A 83 9.83 -28.32 -1.50
CA PHE A 83 8.60 -27.63 -1.04
C PHE A 83 8.91 -26.34 -0.26
N TYR A 84 9.91 -26.35 0.62
CA TYR A 84 10.33 -25.14 1.33
C TYR A 84 10.85 -24.06 0.37
N CYS A 85 11.68 -24.44 -0.60
CA CYS A 85 12.17 -23.51 -1.62
C CYS A 85 11.01 -22.92 -2.44
N LEU A 86 10.06 -23.74 -2.89
CA LEU A 86 8.89 -23.26 -3.62
C LEU A 86 8.02 -22.33 -2.79
N ALA A 87 7.83 -22.62 -1.50
CA ALA A 87 7.06 -21.76 -0.60
C ALA A 87 7.72 -20.37 -0.45
N VAL A 88 9.05 -20.31 -0.28
CA VAL A 88 9.78 -19.04 -0.17
C VAL A 88 9.74 -18.25 -1.47
N VAL A 89 9.95 -18.91 -2.62
CA VAL A 89 9.84 -18.27 -3.95
C VAL A 89 8.43 -17.75 -4.20
N GLY A 90 7.40 -18.53 -3.85
CA GLY A 90 6.00 -18.13 -3.96
C GLY A 90 5.66 -16.92 -3.08
N ALA A 91 6.11 -16.93 -1.83
CA ALA A 91 5.93 -15.80 -0.90
C ALA A 91 6.59 -14.52 -1.42
N TYR A 92 7.82 -14.63 -1.92
CA TYR A 92 8.55 -13.52 -2.52
C TYR A 92 7.86 -12.98 -3.78
N GLY A 93 7.43 -13.87 -4.68
CA GLY A 93 6.66 -13.49 -5.88
C GLY A 93 5.37 -12.77 -5.54
N TYR A 94 4.63 -13.25 -4.53
CA TYR A 94 3.42 -12.59 -4.04
C TYR A 94 3.71 -11.19 -3.47
N MET A 95 4.80 -11.04 -2.71
CA MET A 95 5.26 -9.74 -2.20
C MET A 95 5.52 -8.75 -3.34
N LEU A 96 6.18 -9.16 -4.44
CA LEU A 96 6.45 -8.30 -5.60
C LEU A 96 5.16 -7.86 -6.31
N ILE A 97 4.18 -8.76 -6.46
CA ILE A 97 2.88 -8.43 -7.04
C ILE A 97 2.16 -7.41 -6.15
N LEU A 98 2.21 -7.62 -4.84
CA LEU A 98 1.56 -6.72 -3.89
C LEU A 98 2.20 -5.34 -3.88
N LYS A 99 3.54 -5.26 -4.00
CA LYS A 99 4.27 -4.00 -4.18
C LYS A 99 3.76 -3.22 -5.39
N LYS A 100 3.70 -3.86 -6.57
CA LYS A 100 3.18 -3.21 -7.78
C LYS A 100 1.75 -2.69 -7.62
N LYS A 101 0.88 -3.43 -6.91
CA LYS A 101 -0.49 -2.98 -6.61
C LYS A 101 -0.51 -1.78 -5.67
N THR A 102 0.38 -1.75 -4.68
CA THR A 102 0.52 -0.63 -3.74
C THR A 102 1.01 0.62 -4.45
N ASP A 103 2.08 0.51 -5.26
CA ASP A 103 2.64 1.62 -6.03
C ASP A 103 1.61 2.21 -7.02
N LYS A 104 0.78 1.35 -7.63
CA LYS A 104 -0.33 1.79 -8.49
C LYS A 104 -1.39 2.55 -7.69
N ALA A 105 -1.81 2.02 -6.54
CA ALA A 105 -2.81 2.66 -5.69
C ALA A 105 -2.30 4.01 -5.14
N GLU A 106 -1.02 4.11 -4.81
CA GLU A 106 -0.36 5.36 -4.41
C GLU A 106 -0.43 6.42 -5.51
N LYS A 107 -0.04 6.04 -6.74
CA LYS A 107 -0.11 6.94 -7.90
C LYS A 107 -1.54 7.42 -8.18
N GLU A 108 -2.52 6.52 -8.12
CA GLU A 108 -3.93 6.83 -8.32
C GLU A 108 -4.45 7.81 -7.24
N TYR A 109 -4.04 7.61 -5.99
CA TYR A 109 -4.38 8.53 -4.90
C TYR A 109 -3.76 9.91 -5.11
N HIS A 110 -2.45 9.97 -5.39
CA HIS A 110 -1.76 11.25 -5.60
C HIS A 110 -2.28 12.01 -6.82
N ALA A 111 -2.55 11.32 -7.93
CA ALA A 111 -3.11 11.94 -9.13
C ALA A 111 -4.47 12.61 -8.84
N LEU A 112 -5.36 11.91 -8.14
CA LEU A 112 -6.67 12.46 -7.81
C LEU A 112 -6.58 13.60 -6.79
N ARG A 113 -5.65 13.52 -5.82
CA ARG A 113 -5.37 14.61 -4.88
C ARG A 113 -4.88 15.87 -5.61
N CYS A 114 -3.91 15.73 -6.52
CA CYS A 114 -3.42 16.85 -7.32
C CYS A 114 -4.52 17.43 -8.21
N GLU A 115 -5.34 16.58 -8.84
CA GLU A 115 -6.47 17.04 -9.63
C GLU A 115 -7.45 17.93 -8.85
N ILE A 116 -7.73 17.60 -7.58
CA ILE A 116 -8.58 18.45 -6.73
C ILE A 116 -7.91 19.79 -6.43
N VAL A 117 -6.60 19.79 -6.17
CA VAL A 117 -5.84 21.04 -5.90
C VAL A 117 -5.84 21.91 -7.13
N ASP A 118 -5.52 21.36 -8.30
CA ASP A 118 -5.48 22.09 -9.59
C ASP A 118 -6.85 22.67 -9.96
N ARG A 119 -7.90 21.88 -9.77
CA ARG A 119 -9.28 22.30 -10.06
C ARG A 119 -9.95 23.03 -8.91
N SER A 120 -9.23 23.39 -7.86
CA SER A 120 -9.83 24.03 -6.68
C SER A 120 -10.62 25.30 -7.00
N LYS A 121 -10.17 26.11 -7.98
CA LYS A 121 -10.88 27.29 -8.45
C LYS A 121 -12.20 26.96 -9.13
N ASP A 122 -12.27 25.84 -9.83
CA ASP A 122 -13.49 25.40 -10.53
C ASP A 122 -14.47 24.70 -9.59
N LEU A 123 -13.97 24.01 -8.56
CA LEU A 123 -14.77 23.31 -7.56
C LEU A 123 -15.40 24.27 -6.56
N TRP A 124 -14.74 25.39 -6.25
CA TRP A 124 -15.24 26.44 -5.33
C TRP A 124 -15.37 27.77 -6.08
N LYS A 125 -16.31 27.81 -7.06
CA LYS A 125 -16.50 28.98 -7.95
C LYS A 125 -17.08 30.21 -7.25
N HIS A 126 -17.92 30.01 -6.24
CA HIS A 126 -18.56 31.10 -5.51
C HIS A 126 -17.56 31.74 -4.54
N GLU A 127 -17.57 33.07 -4.46
CA GLU A 127 -16.62 33.83 -3.64
C GLU A 127 -16.65 33.42 -2.16
N ASN A 128 -17.84 33.15 -1.62
CA ASN A 128 -18.01 32.65 -0.25
C ASN A 128 -17.42 31.24 -0.09
N ALA A 129 -17.68 30.34 -1.04
CA ALA A 129 -17.15 28.98 -1.04
C ALA A 129 -15.62 28.99 -1.19
N TRP A 130 -15.07 29.87 -2.03
CA TRP A 130 -13.64 30.07 -2.17
C TRP A 130 -12.97 30.55 -0.89
N ARG A 131 -13.59 31.50 -0.18
CA ARG A 131 -13.07 32.06 1.07
C ARG A 131 -13.06 31.02 2.19
N GLU A 132 -14.08 30.16 2.25
CA GLU A 132 -14.25 29.17 3.33
C GLU A 132 -13.74 27.76 2.97
N ARG A 133 -13.15 27.56 1.77
CA ARG A 133 -12.59 26.24 1.36
C ARG A 133 -11.54 25.68 2.35
N HIS A 134 -10.91 26.55 3.11
CA HIS A 134 -9.91 26.15 4.11
C HIS A 134 -10.51 25.24 5.20
N THR A 135 -11.79 25.41 5.54
CA THR A 135 -12.49 24.56 6.50
C THR A 135 -12.64 23.14 5.97
N VAL A 136 -12.98 23.00 4.68
CA VAL A 136 -13.03 21.69 3.99
C VAL A 136 -11.66 21.03 3.97
N PHE A 137 -10.61 21.78 3.65
CA PHE A 137 -9.23 21.26 3.61
C PHE A 137 -8.75 20.85 5.01
N GLN A 138 -9.15 21.61 6.04
CA GLN A 138 -8.84 21.27 7.43
C GLN A 138 -9.54 19.97 7.84
N VAL A 139 -10.82 19.81 7.55
CA VAL A 139 -11.58 18.57 7.84
C VAL A 139 -10.93 17.38 7.12
N MET A 140 -10.54 17.53 5.84
CA MET A 140 -9.87 16.47 5.09
C MET A 140 -8.51 16.10 5.69
N LYS A 141 -7.76 17.08 6.21
CA LYS A 141 -6.48 16.84 6.87
C LYS A 141 -6.64 16.19 8.24
N GLU A 142 -7.55 16.68 9.07
CA GLU A 142 -7.73 16.20 10.45
C GLU A 142 -8.41 14.83 10.51
N THR A 143 -9.44 14.62 9.67
CA THR A 143 -10.23 13.36 9.70
C THR A 143 -9.57 12.25 8.90
N TYR A 144 -9.01 12.58 7.74
CA TYR A 144 -8.51 11.59 6.78
C TYR A 144 -7.00 11.70 6.53
N ASP A 145 -6.31 12.66 7.16
CA ASP A 145 -4.88 12.95 6.92
C ASP A 145 -4.58 13.20 5.43
N ILE A 146 -5.49 13.90 4.73
CA ILE A 146 -5.35 14.27 3.32
C ILE A 146 -5.03 15.75 3.23
N ASN A 147 -3.80 16.07 2.84
CA ASN A 147 -3.38 17.46 2.66
C ASN A 147 -3.76 17.95 1.27
N LEU A 148 -4.67 18.94 1.19
CA LEU A 148 -5.11 19.60 -0.04
C LEU A 148 -4.55 21.02 -0.19
N TYR A 149 -3.67 21.48 0.71
CA TYR A 149 -3.09 22.83 0.67
C TYR A 149 -1.96 22.98 -0.35
N HIS A 150 -1.23 21.90 -0.63
CA HIS A 150 -0.07 21.91 -1.52
C HIS A 150 -0.10 20.72 -2.48
N GLU A 151 0.33 20.95 -3.72
CA GLU A 151 0.52 19.89 -4.73
C GLU A 151 1.62 18.91 -4.33
N ASN A 152 2.69 19.41 -3.74
CA ASN A 152 3.84 18.62 -3.31
C ASN A 152 3.64 18.01 -1.92
N LYS A 153 4.30 16.89 -1.71
CA LYS A 153 4.28 16.10 -0.47
C LYS A 153 4.59 16.90 0.77
#